data_1aaaceed7b6ee5955011ce219e7a0824
#
_entry.id   1aaaceed7b6ee5955011ce219e7a0824
#
_cell.length_a   1.000
_cell.length_b   1.000
_cell.length_c   1.000
_cell.angle_alpha   90.00
_cell.angle_beta   90.00
_cell.angle_gamma   90.00
#
_symmetry.space_group_name_H-M   'P 1'
#
loop_
_entity.id
_entity.type
_entity.pdbx_description
1 polymer ?
#
loop_
_entity_poly.entity_id
_entity_poly.type
_entity_poly.pdbx_seq_one_letter_code
_entity_poly.pdbx_strand_id
1 'polypeptide(L)'
;DNAVHLGDVYNNSGYPFIDAGNGGSIDGIIAFCEGTLAQINKDTVVVPGHGPLSNYQGLADYIAMLKDIRSQMMVLIDAGASLETILNAGITKAYDGVQGDPGLLLNRAYFSLTHKVVDR
;
A
#
# COMPACT_ATOMS: atom_id res chain seq x y z
N ASP A 1 18.20 -14.05 14.43
CA ASP A 1 17.31 -14.62 13.42
C ASP A 1 17.14 -13.65 12.27
N ASN A 2 17.19 -14.17 11.07
CA ASN A 2 17.03 -13.34 9.87
C ASN A 2 15.56 -13.30 9.46
N ALA A 3 14.75 -12.68 10.29
CA ALA A 3 13.32 -12.55 10.06
C ALA A 3 12.85 -11.18 10.54
N VAL A 4 11.87 -10.62 9.84
CA VAL A 4 11.24 -9.37 10.22
C VAL A 4 9.71 -9.54 10.18
N HIS A 5 9.03 -9.02 11.21
CA HIS A 5 7.58 -9.06 11.30
C HIS A 5 7.02 -7.66 11.05
N LEU A 6 6.19 -7.51 10.03
CA LEU A 6 5.69 -6.21 9.61
C LEU A 6 4.28 -5.89 10.09
N GLY A 7 3.56 -6.88 10.62
CA GLY A 7 2.18 -6.63 11.02
C GLY A 7 1.31 -6.21 9.84
N ASP A 8 0.27 -5.43 10.12
CA ASP A 8 -0.76 -5.10 9.13
C ASP A 8 -0.32 -4.11 8.04
N VAL A 9 0.89 -3.54 8.13
CA VAL A 9 1.40 -2.70 7.04
C VAL A 9 1.76 -3.54 5.82
N TYR A 10 1.95 -4.85 5.98
CA TYR A 10 2.17 -5.76 4.86
C TYR A 10 1.13 -6.88 4.90
N ASN A 11 0.22 -6.85 3.95
CA ASN A 11 -0.77 -7.90 3.77
C ASN A 11 -0.41 -8.71 2.53
N ASN A 12 -0.05 -9.97 2.71
CA ASN A 12 0.35 -10.86 1.62
C ASN A 12 -0.80 -11.76 1.15
N SER A 13 -2.02 -11.42 1.50
CA SER A 13 -3.22 -12.13 1.06
C SER A 13 -4.25 -11.19 0.42
N GLY A 14 -3.90 -9.92 0.21
CA GLY A 14 -4.79 -8.92 -0.35
C GLY A 14 -4.19 -7.53 -0.27
N TYR A 15 -5.01 -6.53 -0.60
CA TYR A 15 -4.58 -5.15 -0.47
C TYR A 15 -4.44 -4.76 1.00
N PRO A 16 -3.54 -3.82 1.33
CA PRO A 16 -3.39 -3.39 2.72
C PRO A 16 -4.60 -2.60 3.21
N PHE A 17 -4.81 -2.63 4.51
CA PHE A 17 -5.77 -1.76 5.17
C PHE A 17 -5.06 -0.48 5.63
N ILE A 18 -5.58 0.67 5.22
CA ILE A 18 -5.07 1.97 5.64
C ILE A 18 -6.03 2.52 6.69
N ASP A 19 -5.54 2.68 7.91
CA ASP A 19 -6.34 3.24 9.01
C ASP A 19 -6.33 4.77 8.94
N ALA A 20 -6.95 5.31 7.90
CA ALA A 20 -6.93 6.75 7.64
C ALA A 20 -7.62 7.55 8.74
N GLY A 21 -8.61 6.96 9.42
CA GLY A 21 -9.30 7.60 10.53
C GLY A 21 -8.41 7.86 11.73
N ASN A 22 -7.32 7.11 11.87
CA ASN A 22 -6.35 7.26 12.97
C ASN A 22 -5.00 7.78 12.44
N GLY A 23 -4.99 8.46 11.31
CA GLY A 23 -3.79 9.08 10.77
C GLY A 23 -2.94 8.18 9.87
N GLY A 24 -3.40 6.96 9.60
CA GLY A 24 -2.72 6.09 8.65
C GLY A 24 -2.82 6.62 7.23
N SER A 25 -1.83 6.32 6.39
CA SER A 25 -1.80 6.78 5.01
C SER A 25 -1.07 5.79 4.12
N ILE A 26 -1.36 5.86 2.82
CA ILE A 26 -0.63 5.07 1.83
C ILE A 26 0.86 5.46 1.83
N ASP A 27 1.15 6.75 1.98
CA ASP A 27 2.53 7.24 2.06
C ASP A 27 3.27 6.67 3.27
N GLY A 28 2.59 6.58 4.40
CA GLY A 28 3.16 6.01 5.62
C GLY A 28 3.49 4.53 5.47
N ILE A 29 2.61 3.76 4.84
CA ILE A 29 2.85 2.33 4.59
C ILE A 29 4.05 2.16 3.66
N ILE A 30 4.10 2.93 2.58
CA ILE A 30 5.22 2.87 1.63
C ILE A 30 6.53 3.21 2.34
N ALA A 31 6.56 4.29 3.10
CA ALA A 31 7.77 4.73 3.80
C ALA A 31 8.26 3.68 4.80
N PHE A 32 7.35 3.09 5.56
CA PHE A 32 7.69 2.06 6.53
C PHE A 32 8.27 0.83 5.83
N CYS A 33 7.63 0.38 4.76
CA CYS A 33 8.08 -0.79 4.02
C CYS A 33 9.43 -0.54 3.34
N GLU A 34 9.64 0.65 2.79
CA GLU A 34 10.93 1.02 2.19
C GLU A 34 12.05 1.05 3.24
N GLY A 35 11.77 1.60 4.42
CA GLY A 35 12.72 1.61 5.51
C GLY A 35 13.11 0.21 5.97
N THR A 36 12.14 -0.69 6.02
CA THR A 36 12.39 -2.10 6.34
C THR A 36 13.20 -2.77 5.26
N LEU A 37 12.84 -2.56 3.99
CA LEU A 37 13.54 -3.17 2.86
C LEU A 37 15.02 -2.80 2.84
N ALA A 38 15.35 -1.57 3.24
CA ALA A 38 16.72 -1.08 3.28
C ALA A 38 17.57 -1.79 4.36
N GLN A 39 16.94 -2.45 5.33
CA GLN A 39 17.62 -3.10 6.45
C GLN A 39 17.70 -4.61 6.35
N ILE A 40 17.08 -5.21 5.34
CA ILE A 40 17.03 -6.65 5.16
C ILE A 40 17.78 -7.06 3.90
N ASN A 41 17.92 -8.37 3.71
CA ASN A 41 18.56 -8.93 2.52
C ASN A 41 17.71 -10.04 1.92
N LYS A 42 18.17 -10.61 0.83
CA LYS A 42 17.42 -11.64 0.09
C LYS A 42 17.15 -12.90 0.90
N ASP A 43 17.90 -13.14 1.97
CA ASP A 43 17.73 -14.32 2.81
C ASP A 43 16.79 -14.06 3.99
N THR A 44 16.35 -12.83 4.18
CA THR A 44 15.45 -12.48 5.29
C THR A 44 14.06 -13.03 5.04
N VAL A 45 13.49 -13.68 6.07
CA VAL A 45 12.08 -14.08 6.05
C VAL A 45 11.25 -12.86 6.44
N VAL A 46 10.30 -12.51 5.60
CA VAL A 46 9.39 -11.39 5.87
C VAL A 46 8.04 -11.96 6.31
N VAL A 47 7.63 -11.61 7.53
CA VAL A 47 6.38 -12.09 8.10
C VAL A 47 5.31 -10.99 7.97
N PRO A 48 4.33 -11.17 7.08
CA PRO A 48 3.24 -10.20 6.95
C PRO A 48 2.25 -10.35 8.10
N GLY A 49 1.40 -9.34 8.29
CA GLY A 49 0.31 -9.44 9.26
C GLY A 49 -0.72 -10.47 8.86
N HIS A 50 -0.94 -10.63 7.56
CA HIS A 50 -1.87 -11.61 6.98
C HIS A 50 -1.26 -12.24 5.75
N GLY A 51 -1.54 -13.52 5.54
CA GLY A 51 -1.08 -14.25 4.38
C GLY A 51 0.20 -15.03 4.63
N PRO A 52 0.70 -15.70 3.59
CA PRO A 52 1.89 -16.55 3.73
C PRO A 52 3.16 -15.75 3.96
N LEU A 53 4.18 -16.44 4.48
CA LEU A 53 5.52 -15.85 4.65
C LEU A 53 6.03 -15.34 3.30
N SER A 54 6.83 -14.29 3.35
CA SER A 54 7.37 -13.64 2.18
C SER A 54 8.89 -13.48 2.30
N ASN A 55 9.45 -12.67 1.41
CA ASN A 55 10.90 -12.44 1.33
C ASN A 55 11.17 -11.03 0.81
N TYR A 56 12.44 -10.72 0.61
CA TYR A 56 12.87 -9.43 0.09
C TYR A 56 12.14 -9.06 -1.20
N GLN A 57 12.12 -10.00 -2.17
CA GLN A 57 11.48 -9.70 -3.47
C GLN A 57 9.98 -9.49 -3.33
N GLY A 58 9.32 -10.29 -2.51
CA GLY A 58 7.88 -10.12 -2.27
C GLY A 58 7.56 -8.76 -1.68
N LEU A 59 8.38 -8.30 -0.71
CA LEU A 59 8.18 -6.98 -0.13
C LEU A 59 8.49 -5.87 -1.15
N ALA A 60 9.55 -6.04 -1.95
CA ALA A 60 9.87 -5.07 -2.99
C ALA A 60 8.75 -4.93 -4.02
N ASP A 61 8.15 -6.05 -4.43
CA ASP A 61 7.03 -6.06 -5.38
C ASP A 61 5.80 -5.38 -4.78
N TYR A 62 5.54 -5.61 -3.50
CA TYR A 62 4.43 -4.99 -2.78
C TYR A 62 4.60 -3.46 -2.74
N ILE A 63 5.81 -3.00 -2.43
CA ILE A 63 6.11 -1.56 -2.43
C ILE A 63 5.92 -0.97 -3.83
N ALA A 64 6.42 -1.65 -4.86
CA ALA A 64 6.27 -1.18 -6.24
C ALA A 64 4.79 -1.06 -6.63
N MET A 65 3.97 -2.01 -6.23
CA MET A 65 2.53 -1.98 -6.46
C MET A 65 1.90 -0.75 -5.79
N LEU A 66 2.21 -0.51 -4.52
CA LEU A 66 1.64 0.61 -3.79
C LEU A 66 2.07 1.96 -4.38
N LYS A 67 3.33 2.06 -4.79
CA LYS A 67 3.84 3.29 -5.43
C LYS A 67 3.18 3.54 -6.77
N ASP A 68 2.94 2.50 -7.55
CA ASP A 68 2.23 2.61 -8.82
C ASP A 68 0.79 3.08 -8.61
N ILE A 69 0.07 2.45 -7.69
CA ILE A 69 -1.30 2.84 -7.38
C ILE A 69 -1.35 4.28 -6.90
N ARG A 70 -0.46 4.67 -6.00
CA ARG A 70 -0.39 6.04 -5.49
C ARG A 70 -0.13 7.04 -6.62
N SER A 71 0.82 6.73 -7.49
CA SER A 71 1.16 7.61 -8.62
C SER A 71 -0.03 7.84 -9.54
N GLN A 72 -0.74 6.77 -9.89
CA GLN A 72 -1.92 6.88 -10.75
C GLN A 72 -3.04 7.66 -10.05
N MET A 73 -3.22 7.45 -8.75
CA MET A 73 -4.20 8.21 -7.98
C MET A 73 -3.87 9.70 -7.97
N MET A 74 -2.60 10.05 -7.77
CA MET A 74 -2.19 11.45 -7.72
C MET A 74 -2.42 12.16 -9.04
N VAL A 75 -2.18 11.50 -10.17
CA VAL A 75 -2.47 12.06 -11.49
C VAL A 75 -3.96 12.41 -11.59
N LEU A 76 -4.83 11.51 -11.15
CA LEU A 76 -6.28 11.73 -11.21
C LEU A 76 -6.73 12.80 -10.20
N ILE A 77 -6.20 12.79 -8.99
CA ILE A 77 -6.53 13.77 -7.96
C ILE A 77 -6.11 15.17 -8.42
N ASP A 78 -4.92 15.31 -8.98
CA ASP A 78 -4.42 16.59 -9.47
C ASP A 78 -5.25 17.11 -10.64
N ALA A 79 -5.89 16.21 -11.38
CA ALA A 79 -6.81 16.57 -12.47
C ALA A 79 -8.24 16.86 -11.97
N GLY A 80 -8.46 16.79 -10.66
CA GLY A 80 -9.76 17.08 -10.05
C GLY A 80 -10.73 15.90 -10.01
N ALA A 81 -10.25 14.67 -10.22
CA ALA A 81 -11.11 13.48 -10.22
C ALA A 81 -11.69 13.20 -8.84
N SER A 82 -12.96 12.79 -8.82
CA SER A 82 -13.60 12.32 -7.58
C SER A 82 -13.17 10.90 -7.24
N LEU A 83 -13.47 10.48 -6.01
CA LEU A 83 -13.25 9.08 -5.61
C LEU A 83 -13.98 8.12 -6.54
N GLU A 84 -15.23 8.43 -6.90
CA GLU A 84 -16.00 7.57 -7.80
C GLU A 84 -15.28 7.39 -9.15
N THR A 85 -14.75 8.47 -9.72
CA THR A 85 -13.99 8.40 -10.96
C THR A 85 -12.76 7.51 -10.81
N ILE A 86 -12.05 7.64 -9.70
CA ILE A 86 -10.86 6.82 -9.43
C ILE A 86 -11.23 5.35 -9.31
N LEU A 87 -12.31 5.04 -8.57
CA LEU A 87 -12.78 3.67 -8.42
C LEU A 87 -13.12 3.02 -9.76
N ASN A 88 -13.64 3.81 -10.70
CA ASN A 88 -14.06 3.32 -12.01
C ASN A 88 -12.93 3.36 -13.06
N ALA A 89 -11.78 3.94 -12.74
CA ALA A 89 -10.69 4.12 -13.70
C ALA A 89 -9.88 2.85 -13.96
N GLY A 90 -10.03 1.82 -13.10
CA GLY A 90 -9.33 0.55 -13.27
C GLY A 90 -7.83 0.62 -13.02
N ILE A 91 -7.37 1.54 -12.18
CA ILE A 91 -5.93 1.73 -11.94
C ILE A 91 -5.26 0.55 -11.23
N THR A 92 -6.05 -0.30 -10.55
CA THR A 92 -5.52 -1.48 -9.86
C THR A 92 -5.72 -2.77 -10.65
N LYS A 93 -6.23 -2.67 -11.87
CA LYS A 93 -6.65 -3.83 -12.65
C LYS A 93 -5.54 -4.88 -12.81
N ALA A 94 -4.29 -4.43 -12.95
CA ALA A 94 -3.15 -5.34 -13.08
C ALA A 94 -2.92 -6.19 -11.82
N TYR A 95 -3.45 -5.78 -10.68
CA TYR A 95 -3.22 -6.41 -9.38
C TYR A 95 -4.44 -7.11 -8.81
N ASP A 96 -5.65 -6.76 -9.28
CA ASP A 96 -6.90 -7.24 -8.67
C ASP A 96 -7.02 -8.77 -8.69
N GLY A 97 -6.49 -9.42 -9.71
CA GLY A 97 -6.53 -10.88 -9.83
C GLY A 97 -5.80 -11.59 -8.68
N VAL A 98 -4.79 -10.95 -8.11
CA VAL A 98 -4.00 -11.52 -7.01
C VAL A 98 -4.45 -10.93 -5.67
N GLN A 99 -4.74 -9.63 -5.64
CA GLN A 99 -4.99 -8.90 -4.40
C GLN A 99 -6.48 -8.81 -4.04
N GLY A 100 -7.38 -9.06 -4.97
CA GLY A 100 -8.82 -9.02 -4.72
C GLY A 100 -9.43 -7.63 -4.94
N ASP A 101 -10.45 -7.28 -4.16
CA ASP A 101 -11.20 -6.04 -4.33
C ASP A 101 -10.39 -4.84 -3.82
N PRO A 102 -10.14 -3.83 -4.68
CA PRO A 102 -9.36 -2.65 -4.30
C PRO A 102 -10.21 -1.55 -3.62
N GLY A 103 -11.53 -1.72 -3.50
CA GLY A 103 -12.40 -0.63 -3.10
C GLY A 103 -12.04 0.02 -1.78
N LEU A 104 -11.75 -0.77 -0.77
CA LEU A 104 -11.39 -0.24 0.55
C LEU A 104 -10.02 0.45 0.51
N LEU A 105 -9.03 -0.15 -0.17
CA LEU A 105 -7.73 0.47 -0.33
C LEU A 105 -7.85 1.84 -1.00
N LEU A 106 -8.55 1.89 -2.13
CA LEU A 106 -8.68 3.13 -2.90
C LEU A 106 -9.42 4.20 -2.11
N ASN A 107 -10.48 3.81 -1.38
CA ASN A 107 -11.22 4.74 -0.54
C ASN A 107 -10.32 5.36 0.53
N ARG A 108 -9.58 4.54 1.26
CA ARG A 108 -8.72 5.01 2.36
C ARG A 108 -7.51 5.79 1.84
N ALA A 109 -6.93 5.33 0.73
CA ALA A 109 -5.81 6.05 0.11
C ALA A 109 -6.27 7.42 -0.39
N TYR A 110 -7.43 7.51 -1.03
CA TYR A 110 -7.99 8.77 -1.48
C TYR A 110 -8.16 9.73 -0.30
N PHE A 111 -8.75 9.25 0.79
CA PHE A 111 -8.90 10.06 2.00
C PHE A 111 -7.54 10.57 2.48
N SER A 112 -6.55 9.70 2.59
CA SER A 112 -5.24 10.08 3.11
C SER A 112 -4.50 11.06 2.19
N LEU A 113 -4.70 10.96 0.87
CA LEU A 113 -4.03 11.85 -0.08
C LEU A 113 -4.71 13.19 -0.21
N THR A 114 -6.04 13.27 0.02
CA THR A 114 -6.79 14.52 -0.10
C THR A 114 -7.00 15.22 1.24
N HIS A 115 -6.93 14.50 2.35
CA HIS A 115 -7.10 15.06 3.69
C HIS A 115 -5.78 14.99 4.46
N LYS A 116 -4.70 15.45 3.82
CA LYS A 116 -3.39 15.45 4.46
C LYS A 116 -3.47 16.23 5.77
N VAL A 117 -2.99 15.60 6.83
CA VAL A 117 -2.85 16.28 8.10
C VAL A 117 -1.79 17.36 7.90
N VAL A 118 -2.19 18.60 8.04
CA VAL A 118 -1.26 19.71 7.97
C VAL A 118 -0.41 19.64 9.24
N ASP A 119 0.89 19.77 9.08
CA ASP A 119 1.80 19.81 10.24
C ASP A 119 1.36 20.89 11.20
N ARG A 120 1.24 20.49 12.42
CA ARG A 120 0.76 21.35 13.48
C ARG A 120 1.84 21.63 14.51
#